data_4c9886d044aafbcefd9c85c7d3cc0a79
#
_entry.id   4c9886d044aafbcefd9c85c7d3cc0a79
#
_cell.length_a   1.000
_cell.length_b   1.000
_cell.length_c   1.000
_cell.angle_alpha   90.00
_cell.angle_beta   90.00
_cell.angle_gamma   90.00
#
_symmetry.space_group_name_H-M   'P 1'
#
loop_
_entity.id
_entity.type
_entity.pdbx_description
1 polymer ?
#
loop_
_entity_poly.entity_id
_entity_poly.type
_entity_poly.pdbx_seq_one_letter_code
_entity_poly.pdbx_strand_id
1 'polypeptide(L)'
;MIETNNITKVVDTTEGQLQILQPISFNVKAGESVAIVGASGSGKSTLLSLLAGLDEVTDGNILLDGKALKGMGEEQRAQLRGEKVGFIFQSFMLVQSLTALENVMLPAEIAGMSDAREKAQEILEKVGLGHRSTHYPNQLSGGEQQRVAIARAFITKPKILFADEPTGNLDAANGTKVESLLFDLNKDANTTLILVTHDSELAGRCQRQLHMQAGELTELQDNGSNNTEQLERQAG
;
A
#
# COMPACT_ATOMS: atom_id res chain seq x y z
N MET A 1 -6.40 4.15 13.02
CA MET A 1 -6.61 3.11 11.97
C MET A 1 -5.55 2.02 12.06
N ILE A 2 -4.28 2.39 12.10
CA ILE A 2 -3.16 1.49 12.37
C ILE A 2 -2.42 2.00 13.59
N GLU A 3 -2.09 1.12 14.55
CA GLU A 3 -1.27 1.45 15.71
C GLU A 3 -0.25 0.34 15.89
N THR A 4 1.01 0.71 16.06
CA THR A 4 2.11 -0.22 16.33
C THR A 4 2.74 0.11 17.68
N ASN A 5 3.07 -0.90 18.45
CA ASN A 5 3.70 -0.75 19.75
C ASN A 5 4.91 -1.68 19.84
N ASN A 6 6.11 -1.11 19.77
CA ASN A 6 7.42 -1.77 19.86
C ASN A 6 7.51 -3.05 19.02
N ILE A 7 7.00 -3.00 17.78
CA ILE A 7 7.05 -4.15 16.89
C ILE A 7 8.49 -4.39 16.43
N THR A 8 8.89 -5.66 16.44
CA THR A 8 10.19 -6.12 15.93
C THR A 8 9.99 -7.27 14.96
N LYS A 9 10.97 -7.48 14.08
CA LYS A 9 11.05 -8.68 13.24
C LYS A 9 12.46 -9.23 13.23
N VAL A 10 12.60 -10.47 13.69
CA VAL A 10 13.83 -11.26 13.64
C VAL A 10 13.53 -12.51 12.83
N VAL A 11 14.44 -12.92 11.97
CA VAL A 11 14.36 -14.15 11.18
C VAL A 11 15.61 -15.01 11.43
N ASP A 12 15.42 -16.31 11.50
CA ASP A 12 16.52 -17.27 11.57
C ASP A 12 17.11 -17.48 10.18
N THR A 13 18.42 -17.36 10.09
CA THR A 13 19.18 -17.62 8.86
C THR A 13 20.22 -18.71 9.11
N THR A 14 20.86 -19.21 8.07
CA THR A 14 21.97 -20.19 8.17
C THR A 14 23.17 -19.64 8.93
N GLU A 15 23.31 -18.33 9.02
CA GLU A 15 24.43 -17.62 9.68
C GLU A 15 24.06 -17.12 11.09
N GLY A 16 22.83 -17.37 11.55
CA GLY A 16 22.31 -16.91 12.85
C GLY A 16 21.04 -16.06 12.72
N GLN A 17 20.69 -15.37 13.79
CA GLN A 17 19.52 -14.49 13.80
C GLN A 17 19.82 -13.16 13.12
N LEU A 18 18.94 -12.77 12.20
CA LEU A 18 18.98 -11.47 11.52
C LEU A 18 17.79 -10.62 11.97
N GLN A 19 18.08 -9.48 12.58
CA GLN A 19 17.06 -8.49 12.92
C GLN A 19 16.74 -7.63 11.70
N ILE A 20 15.52 -7.78 11.18
CA ILE A 20 15.02 -7.02 10.03
C ILE A 20 14.46 -5.68 10.45
N LEU A 21 13.69 -5.66 11.57
CA LEU A 21 13.10 -4.44 12.14
C LEU A 21 13.54 -4.25 13.58
N GLN A 22 14.09 -3.07 13.86
CA GLN A 22 14.30 -2.56 15.21
C GLN A 22 12.93 -2.24 15.87
N PRO A 23 12.85 -2.00 17.19
CA PRO A 23 11.58 -1.65 17.82
C PRO A 23 10.93 -0.42 17.18
N ILE A 24 9.77 -0.60 16.53
CA ILE A 24 9.03 0.45 15.82
C ILE A 24 7.71 0.71 16.52
N SER A 25 7.41 1.99 16.79
CA SER A 25 6.12 2.46 17.30
C SER A 25 5.67 3.68 16.53
N PHE A 26 4.49 3.61 15.91
CA PHE A 26 3.84 4.75 15.23
C PHE A 26 2.34 4.49 15.09
N ASN A 27 1.61 5.51 14.69
CA ASN A 27 0.19 5.40 14.40
C ASN A 27 -0.16 6.05 13.07
N VAL A 28 -1.26 5.59 12.46
CA VAL A 28 -1.87 6.17 11.26
C VAL A 28 -3.36 6.37 11.54
N LYS A 29 -3.84 7.58 11.30
CA LYS A 29 -5.26 7.94 11.49
C LYS A 29 -6.11 7.41 10.33
N ALA A 30 -7.42 7.31 10.53
CA ALA A 30 -8.35 6.99 9.46
C ALA A 30 -8.34 8.08 8.39
N GLY A 31 -8.28 7.68 7.11
CA GLY A 31 -8.22 8.57 5.96
C GLY A 31 -6.87 9.26 5.73
N GLU A 32 -5.87 8.98 6.57
CA GLU A 32 -4.52 9.53 6.42
C GLU A 32 -3.74 8.78 5.31
N SER A 33 -2.91 9.50 4.55
CA SER A 33 -1.94 8.92 3.62
C SER A 33 -0.53 9.07 4.19
N VAL A 34 0.18 7.94 4.30
CA VAL A 34 1.55 7.87 4.85
C VAL A 34 2.45 7.16 3.86
N ALA A 35 3.54 7.81 3.46
CA ALA A 35 4.59 7.19 2.67
C ALA A 35 5.69 6.64 3.58
N ILE A 36 6.15 5.43 3.31
CA ILE A 36 7.33 4.82 3.91
C ILE A 36 8.43 4.79 2.85
N VAL A 37 9.44 5.62 3.04
CA VAL A 37 10.55 5.77 2.09
C VAL A 37 11.85 5.20 2.66
N GLY A 38 12.78 4.81 1.81
CA GLY A 38 14.08 4.28 2.23
C GLY A 38 14.74 3.44 1.14
N ALA A 39 16.01 3.12 1.32
CA ALA A 39 16.78 2.32 0.37
C ALA A 39 16.20 0.89 0.23
N SER A 40 16.56 0.21 -0.88
CA SER A 40 16.24 -1.20 -1.04
C SER A 40 16.86 -2.02 0.12
N GLY A 41 16.14 -3.01 0.63
CA GLY A 41 16.60 -3.83 1.75
C GLY A 41 16.49 -3.16 3.14
N SER A 42 15.96 -1.94 3.27
CA SER A 42 15.81 -1.28 4.58
C SER A 42 14.73 -1.86 5.48
N GLY A 43 13.88 -2.78 4.98
CA GLY A 43 12.79 -3.44 5.73
C GLY A 43 11.38 -2.96 5.38
N LYS A 44 11.19 -2.07 4.39
CA LYS A 44 9.88 -1.47 4.03
C LYS A 44 8.80 -2.51 3.71
N SER A 45 9.08 -3.44 2.79
CA SER A 45 8.10 -4.48 2.41
C SER A 45 7.83 -5.45 3.57
N THR A 46 8.82 -5.70 4.44
CA THR A 46 8.63 -6.46 5.68
C THR A 46 7.67 -5.73 6.61
N LEU A 47 7.90 -4.43 6.85
CA LEU A 47 7.01 -3.61 7.68
C LEU A 47 5.59 -3.63 7.09
N LEU A 48 5.43 -3.40 5.78
CA LEU A 48 4.14 -3.43 5.10
C LEU A 48 3.43 -4.78 5.30
N SER A 49 4.14 -5.90 5.15
CA SER A 49 3.60 -7.25 5.35
C SER A 49 3.11 -7.49 6.78
N LEU A 50 3.84 -6.98 7.78
CA LEU A 50 3.45 -7.06 9.19
C LEU A 50 2.21 -6.22 9.47
N LEU A 51 2.18 -4.96 8.99
CA LEU A 51 1.04 -4.05 9.17
C LEU A 51 -0.25 -4.61 8.55
N ALA A 52 -0.11 -5.31 7.44
CA ALA A 52 -1.21 -5.94 6.74
C ALA A 52 -1.63 -7.31 7.31
N GLY A 53 -0.91 -7.82 8.32
CA GLY A 53 -1.16 -9.15 8.90
C GLY A 53 -0.87 -10.30 7.94
N LEU A 54 0.02 -10.10 6.94
CA LEU A 54 0.52 -11.15 6.04
C LEU A 54 1.64 -11.96 6.69
N ASP A 55 2.32 -11.35 7.67
CA ASP A 55 3.38 -11.98 8.47
C ASP A 55 3.19 -11.59 9.94
N GLU A 56 3.91 -12.26 10.84
CA GLU A 56 3.82 -12.04 12.29
C GLU A 56 5.02 -11.26 12.81
N VAL A 57 4.77 -10.36 13.75
CA VAL A 57 5.82 -9.69 14.52
C VAL A 57 6.53 -10.70 15.41
N THR A 58 7.83 -10.54 15.62
CA THR A 58 8.57 -11.32 16.60
C THR A 58 8.20 -10.87 18.03
N ASP A 59 8.12 -9.55 18.24
CA ASP A 59 7.62 -8.97 19.48
C ASP A 59 6.85 -7.68 19.20
N GLY A 60 6.14 -7.18 20.22
CA GLY A 60 5.26 -6.03 20.10
C GLY A 60 3.84 -6.40 19.68
N ASN A 61 3.07 -5.42 19.23
CA ASN A 61 1.68 -5.62 18.80
C ASN A 61 1.30 -4.60 17.71
N ILE A 62 0.39 -5.03 16.82
CA ILE A 62 -0.23 -4.19 15.79
C ILE A 62 -1.74 -4.22 16.00
N LEU A 63 -2.35 -3.03 16.05
CA LEU A 63 -3.80 -2.86 15.93
C LEU A 63 -4.14 -2.42 14.52
N LEU A 64 -5.05 -3.14 13.87
CA LEU A 64 -5.57 -2.83 12.54
C LEU A 64 -7.09 -2.61 12.66
N ASP A 65 -7.57 -1.40 12.39
CA ASP A 65 -8.97 -0.99 12.61
C ASP A 65 -9.45 -1.35 14.03
N GLY A 66 -8.59 -1.11 15.05
CA GLY A 66 -8.86 -1.40 16.46
C GLY A 66 -8.77 -2.88 16.88
N LYS A 67 -8.48 -3.80 15.95
CA LYS A 67 -8.31 -5.24 16.24
C LYS A 67 -6.82 -5.58 16.37
N ALA A 68 -6.43 -6.22 17.49
CA ALA A 68 -5.05 -6.68 17.70
C ALA A 68 -4.76 -7.88 16.79
N LEU A 69 -3.67 -7.82 16.00
CA LEU A 69 -3.24 -8.95 15.16
C LEU A 69 -2.58 -10.06 15.97
N LYS A 70 -1.95 -9.71 17.10
CA LYS A 70 -1.32 -10.68 18.01
C LYS A 70 -2.36 -11.65 18.55
N GLY A 71 -2.10 -12.94 18.40
CA GLY A 71 -2.98 -14.02 18.85
C GLY A 71 -4.09 -14.40 17.87
N MET A 72 -4.22 -13.70 16.72
CA MET A 72 -5.10 -14.15 15.63
C MET A 72 -4.45 -15.30 14.87
N GLY A 73 -5.21 -16.37 14.62
CA GLY A 73 -4.84 -17.40 13.64
C GLY A 73 -4.91 -16.86 12.21
N GLU A 74 -4.31 -17.60 11.24
CA GLU A 74 -4.26 -17.14 9.84
C GLU A 74 -5.66 -16.92 9.24
N GLU A 75 -6.63 -17.77 9.56
CA GLU A 75 -8.02 -17.63 9.08
C GLU A 75 -8.64 -16.29 9.53
N GLN A 76 -8.43 -15.90 10.79
CA GLN A 76 -8.94 -14.64 11.33
C GLN A 76 -8.25 -13.43 10.69
N ARG A 77 -6.92 -13.52 10.45
CA ARG A 77 -6.17 -12.49 9.72
C ARG A 77 -6.63 -12.37 8.27
N ALA A 78 -6.82 -13.52 7.59
CA ALA A 78 -7.34 -13.54 6.22
C ALA A 78 -8.73 -12.92 6.12
N GLN A 79 -9.62 -13.22 7.05
CA GLN A 79 -10.95 -12.60 7.12
C GLN A 79 -10.82 -11.09 7.32
N LEU A 80 -10.01 -10.64 8.28
CA LEU A 80 -9.79 -9.21 8.54
C LEU A 80 -9.22 -8.48 7.31
N ARG A 81 -8.26 -9.09 6.59
CA ARG A 81 -7.73 -8.56 5.33
C ARG A 81 -8.83 -8.43 4.28
N GLY A 82 -9.60 -9.49 4.05
CA GLY A 82 -10.69 -9.50 3.07
C GLY A 82 -11.75 -8.43 3.34
N GLU A 83 -12.03 -8.13 4.62
CA GLU A 83 -13.03 -7.14 5.02
C GLU A 83 -12.52 -5.68 4.98
N LYS A 84 -11.22 -5.46 5.24
CA LYS A 84 -10.69 -4.12 5.54
C LYS A 84 -9.60 -3.63 4.63
N VAL A 85 -8.90 -4.52 3.94
CA VAL A 85 -7.60 -4.22 3.32
C VAL A 85 -7.65 -4.42 1.82
N GLY A 86 -7.13 -3.46 1.07
CA GLY A 86 -6.78 -3.58 -0.33
C GLY A 86 -5.25 -3.60 -0.50
N PHE A 87 -4.78 -4.28 -1.56
CA PHE A 87 -3.36 -4.36 -1.88
C PHE A 87 -3.08 -3.98 -3.32
N ILE A 88 -2.03 -3.19 -3.50
CA ILE A 88 -1.41 -2.90 -4.80
C ILE A 88 0.06 -3.28 -4.69
N PHE A 89 0.54 -4.13 -5.60
CA PHE A 89 1.92 -4.62 -5.63
C PHE A 89 2.64 -4.14 -6.89
N GLN A 90 3.95 -4.02 -6.80
CA GLN A 90 4.82 -3.68 -7.91
C GLN A 90 4.69 -4.65 -9.11
N SER A 91 4.50 -5.94 -8.85
CA SER A 91 4.37 -6.99 -9.87
C SER A 91 2.93 -7.26 -10.31
N PHE A 92 1.99 -6.32 -10.03
CA PHE A 92 0.56 -6.38 -10.35
C PHE A 92 -0.20 -7.54 -9.71
N MET A 93 0.39 -8.70 -9.57
CA MET A 93 -0.19 -9.94 -8.98
C MET A 93 -1.56 -10.29 -9.58
N LEU A 94 -1.72 -10.13 -10.91
CA LEU A 94 -2.91 -10.56 -11.62
C LEU A 94 -2.89 -12.08 -11.85
N VAL A 95 -4.07 -12.69 -11.70
CA VAL A 95 -4.26 -14.11 -12.02
C VAL A 95 -4.27 -14.24 -13.55
N GLN A 96 -3.28 -14.92 -14.11
CA GLN A 96 -3.02 -14.96 -15.56
C GLN A 96 -4.12 -15.67 -16.37
N SER A 97 -4.85 -16.59 -15.73
CA SER A 97 -5.96 -17.34 -16.33
C SER A 97 -7.31 -16.61 -16.28
N LEU A 98 -7.37 -15.45 -15.66
CA LEU A 98 -8.57 -14.62 -15.53
C LEU A 98 -8.43 -13.36 -16.40
N THR A 99 -9.56 -12.93 -16.96
CA THR A 99 -9.66 -11.64 -17.67
C THR A 99 -9.50 -10.46 -16.72
N ALA A 100 -9.38 -9.25 -17.24
CA ALA A 100 -9.34 -8.03 -16.42
C ALA A 100 -10.59 -7.90 -15.54
N LEU A 101 -11.77 -8.17 -16.10
CA LEU A 101 -13.03 -8.15 -15.36
C LEU A 101 -13.03 -9.17 -14.21
N GLU A 102 -12.66 -10.42 -14.49
CA GLU A 102 -12.62 -11.49 -13.49
C GLU A 102 -11.58 -11.24 -12.40
N ASN A 103 -10.40 -10.69 -12.76
CA ASN A 103 -9.40 -10.28 -11.76
C ASN A 103 -9.96 -9.22 -10.80
N VAL A 104 -10.72 -8.25 -11.31
CA VAL A 104 -11.33 -7.21 -10.48
C VAL A 104 -12.50 -7.76 -9.67
N MET A 105 -13.32 -8.67 -10.24
CA MET A 105 -14.44 -9.31 -9.54
C MET A 105 -14.02 -10.16 -8.35
N LEU A 106 -12.88 -10.82 -8.45
CA LEU A 106 -12.47 -11.88 -7.51
C LEU A 106 -12.59 -11.49 -6.02
N PRO A 107 -12.09 -10.35 -5.54
CA PRO A 107 -12.26 -9.97 -4.14
C PRO A 107 -13.74 -9.74 -3.73
N ALA A 108 -14.55 -9.21 -4.64
CA ALA A 108 -15.96 -8.97 -4.39
C ALA A 108 -16.77 -10.28 -4.31
N GLU A 109 -16.42 -11.26 -5.15
CA GLU A 109 -17.03 -12.60 -5.11
C GLU A 109 -16.65 -13.34 -3.81
N ILE A 110 -15.37 -13.28 -3.41
CA ILE A 110 -14.91 -13.85 -2.13
C ILE A 110 -15.64 -13.20 -0.94
N ALA A 111 -15.93 -11.90 -1.03
CA ALA A 111 -16.69 -11.17 -0.01
C ALA A 111 -18.22 -11.45 -0.08
N GLY A 112 -18.69 -12.29 -1.02
CA GLY A 112 -20.10 -12.66 -1.18
C GLY A 112 -20.97 -11.53 -1.75
N MET A 113 -20.41 -10.57 -2.49
CA MET A 113 -21.15 -9.47 -3.09
C MET A 113 -21.94 -9.96 -4.31
N SER A 114 -23.25 -9.78 -4.31
CA SER A 114 -24.14 -10.23 -5.39
C SER A 114 -24.02 -9.41 -6.68
N ASP A 115 -23.52 -8.17 -6.59
CA ASP A 115 -23.34 -7.20 -7.67
C ASP A 115 -21.85 -7.05 -8.08
N ALA A 116 -21.02 -8.11 -7.85
CA ALA A 116 -19.59 -8.09 -8.11
C ALA A 116 -19.27 -7.74 -9.57
N ARG A 117 -20.02 -8.27 -10.53
CA ARG A 117 -19.79 -8.05 -11.96
C ARG A 117 -20.07 -6.60 -12.37
N GLU A 118 -21.20 -6.05 -11.96
CA GLU A 118 -21.59 -4.66 -12.24
C GLU A 118 -20.55 -3.68 -11.66
N LYS A 119 -20.18 -3.89 -10.38
CA LYS A 119 -19.15 -3.07 -9.72
C LYS A 119 -17.79 -3.18 -10.38
N ALA A 120 -17.40 -4.38 -10.81
CA ALA A 120 -16.14 -4.57 -11.52
C ALA A 120 -16.13 -3.84 -12.86
N GLN A 121 -17.24 -3.87 -13.59
CA GLN A 121 -17.38 -3.13 -14.84
C GLN A 121 -17.30 -1.62 -14.60
N GLU A 122 -18.03 -1.10 -13.62
CA GLU A 122 -18.01 0.32 -13.25
C GLU A 122 -16.60 0.82 -12.86
N ILE A 123 -15.87 0.05 -12.05
CA ILE A 123 -14.53 0.47 -11.65
C ILE A 123 -13.52 0.35 -12.78
N LEU A 124 -13.65 -0.65 -13.68
CA LEU A 124 -12.84 -0.73 -14.89
C LEU A 124 -13.08 0.45 -15.84
N GLU A 125 -14.30 0.96 -15.95
CA GLU A 125 -14.60 2.18 -16.68
C GLU A 125 -13.93 3.40 -16.03
N LYS A 126 -14.00 3.54 -14.70
CA LYS A 126 -13.33 4.61 -13.96
C LYS A 126 -11.81 4.63 -14.17
N VAL A 127 -11.17 3.46 -14.26
CA VAL A 127 -9.73 3.36 -14.55
C VAL A 127 -9.40 3.40 -16.05
N GLY A 128 -10.41 3.66 -16.92
CA GLY A 128 -10.24 3.79 -18.36
C GLY A 128 -10.01 2.47 -19.11
N LEU A 129 -10.47 1.35 -18.54
CA LEU A 129 -10.26 0.00 -19.08
C LEU A 129 -11.57 -0.77 -19.37
N GLY A 130 -12.73 -0.09 -19.43
CA GLY A 130 -14.00 -0.74 -19.74
C GLY A 130 -13.95 -1.53 -21.06
N HIS A 131 -13.26 -0.99 -22.09
CA HIS A 131 -13.07 -1.64 -23.40
C HIS A 131 -12.05 -2.80 -23.36
N ARG A 132 -11.33 -3.01 -22.25
CA ARG A 132 -10.36 -4.08 -22.02
C ARG A 132 -10.86 -5.17 -21.09
N SER A 133 -12.11 -5.11 -20.63
CA SER A 133 -12.67 -6.00 -19.58
C SER A 133 -12.50 -7.49 -19.89
N THR A 134 -12.53 -7.90 -21.16
CA THR A 134 -12.38 -9.30 -21.59
C THR A 134 -10.94 -9.71 -21.93
N HIS A 135 -9.96 -8.81 -21.79
CA HIS A 135 -8.56 -9.10 -22.09
C HIS A 135 -7.90 -9.83 -20.90
N TYR A 136 -7.01 -10.76 -21.22
CA TYR A 136 -6.15 -11.43 -20.24
C TYR A 136 -4.93 -10.57 -19.91
N PRO A 137 -4.27 -10.75 -18.74
CA PRO A 137 -3.11 -9.94 -18.34
C PRO A 137 -2.00 -9.87 -19.40
N ASN A 138 -1.71 -10.97 -20.10
CA ASN A 138 -0.70 -11.02 -21.16
C ASN A 138 -1.06 -10.21 -22.42
N GLN A 139 -2.29 -9.73 -22.54
CA GLN A 139 -2.78 -8.88 -23.63
C GLN A 139 -2.80 -7.39 -23.23
N LEU A 140 -2.41 -7.07 -21.99
CA LEU A 140 -2.41 -5.74 -21.42
C LEU A 140 -0.98 -5.22 -21.25
N SER A 141 -0.77 -3.94 -21.53
CA SER A 141 0.47 -3.25 -21.17
C SER A 141 0.68 -3.21 -19.65
N GLY A 142 1.90 -2.97 -19.18
CA GLY A 142 2.20 -2.86 -17.75
C GLY A 142 1.34 -1.82 -17.04
N GLY A 143 1.15 -0.64 -17.64
CA GLY A 143 0.27 0.40 -17.09
C GLY A 143 -1.21 0.00 -17.07
N GLU A 144 -1.70 -0.78 -18.06
CA GLU A 144 -3.05 -1.34 -18.04
C GLU A 144 -3.19 -2.40 -16.94
N GLN A 145 -2.21 -3.30 -16.79
CA GLN A 145 -2.20 -4.31 -15.73
C GLN A 145 -2.23 -3.65 -14.34
N GLN A 146 -1.46 -2.58 -14.13
CA GLN A 146 -1.46 -1.85 -12.86
C GLN A 146 -2.81 -1.18 -12.60
N ARG A 147 -3.46 -0.61 -13.61
CA ARG A 147 -4.81 -0.05 -13.44
C ARG A 147 -5.84 -1.14 -13.11
N VAL A 148 -5.72 -2.34 -13.68
CA VAL A 148 -6.54 -3.50 -13.26
C VAL A 148 -6.27 -3.88 -11.80
N ALA A 149 -5.00 -3.91 -11.37
CA ALA A 149 -4.63 -4.20 -9.98
C ALA A 149 -5.18 -3.14 -9.00
N ILE A 150 -5.15 -1.86 -9.38
CA ILE A 150 -5.77 -0.78 -8.62
C ILE A 150 -7.29 -0.98 -8.53
N ALA A 151 -7.97 -1.21 -9.66
CA ALA A 151 -9.41 -1.48 -9.68
C ALA A 151 -9.78 -2.64 -8.77
N ARG A 152 -9.02 -3.75 -8.81
CA ARG A 152 -9.18 -4.90 -7.94
C ARG A 152 -9.03 -4.54 -6.47
N ALA A 153 -8.08 -3.68 -6.11
CA ALA A 153 -7.85 -3.28 -4.73
C ALA A 153 -9.00 -2.42 -4.16
N PHE A 154 -9.67 -1.64 -5.00
CA PHE A 154 -10.74 -0.73 -4.57
C PHE A 154 -12.16 -1.28 -4.67
N ILE A 155 -12.41 -2.43 -5.33
CA ILE A 155 -13.78 -2.94 -5.57
C ILE A 155 -14.55 -3.20 -4.28
N THR A 156 -13.87 -3.67 -3.23
CA THR A 156 -14.48 -3.93 -1.91
C THR A 156 -14.60 -2.68 -1.04
N LYS A 157 -14.18 -1.50 -1.53
CA LYS A 157 -14.10 -0.24 -0.78
C LYS A 157 -13.35 -0.42 0.54
N PRO A 158 -12.07 -0.80 0.50
CA PRO A 158 -11.29 -1.10 1.69
C PRO A 158 -11.13 0.13 2.58
N LYS A 159 -11.03 -0.07 3.90
CA LYS A 159 -10.68 1.00 4.85
C LYS A 159 -9.21 1.39 4.79
N ILE A 160 -8.36 0.43 4.43
CA ILE A 160 -6.90 0.58 4.37
C ILE A 160 -6.41 0.04 3.05
N LEU A 161 -5.57 0.80 2.37
CA LEU A 161 -4.88 0.41 1.16
C LEU A 161 -3.38 0.34 1.43
N PHE A 162 -2.78 -0.79 1.18
CA PHE A 162 -1.33 -0.97 1.15
C PHE A 162 -0.85 -0.97 -0.30
N ALA A 163 0.09 -0.11 -0.63
CA ALA A 163 0.69 -0.01 -1.96
C ALA A 163 2.22 -0.17 -1.85
N ASP A 164 2.76 -1.22 -2.43
CA ASP A 164 4.20 -1.50 -2.46
C ASP A 164 4.75 -1.20 -3.85
N GLU A 165 5.50 -0.10 -3.98
CA GLU A 165 6.12 0.37 -5.23
C GLU A 165 5.15 0.36 -6.44
N PRO A 166 3.99 1.05 -6.35
CA PRO A 166 2.88 0.88 -7.31
C PRO A 166 3.23 1.30 -8.74
N THR A 167 4.32 2.02 -8.96
CA THR A 167 4.79 2.49 -10.27
C THR A 167 6.17 1.97 -10.66
N GLY A 168 6.80 1.16 -9.80
CA GLY A 168 8.19 0.74 -9.96
C GLY A 168 8.51 -0.08 -11.22
N ASN A 169 7.49 -0.67 -11.88
CA ASN A 169 7.65 -1.42 -13.13
C ASN A 169 7.10 -0.67 -14.36
N LEU A 170 6.85 0.63 -14.25
CA LEU A 170 6.24 1.44 -15.32
C LEU A 170 7.24 2.47 -15.86
N ASP A 171 7.07 2.84 -17.12
CA ASP A 171 7.71 4.03 -17.66
C ASP A 171 7.10 5.30 -17.04
N ALA A 172 7.81 6.42 -17.09
CA ALA A 172 7.43 7.67 -16.45
C ALA A 172 6.03 8.16 -16.84
N ALA A 173 5.66 8.04 -18.12
CA ALA A 173 4.37 8.54 -18.62
C ALA A 173 3.18 7.71 -18.09
N ASN A 174 3.34 6.39 -17.99
CA ASN A 174 2.35 5.50 -17.41
C ASN A 174 2.37 5.59 -15.87
N GLY A 175 3.53 5.77 -15.26
CA GLY A 175 3.69 6.00 -13.81
C GLY A 175 2.83 7.16 -13.34
N THR A 176 3.00 8.35 -13.90
CA THR A 176 2.24 9.57 -13.54
C THR A 176 0.71 9.38 -13.64
N LYS A 177 0.24 8.66 -14.68
CA LYS A 177 -1.20 8.36 -14.84
C LYS A 177 -1.72 7.44 -13.74
N VAL A 178 -0.95 6.40 -13.42
CA VAL A 178 -1.28 5.42 -12.37
C VAL A 178 -1.29 6.08 -11.00
N GLU A 179 -0.32 6.93 -10.70
CA GLU A 179 -0.26 7.71 -9.46
C GLU A 179 -1.48 8.60 -9.29
N SER A 180 -1.80 9.41 -10.31
CA SER A 180 -2.97 10.29 -10.24
C SER A 180 -4.25 9.49 -9.98
N LEU A 181 -4.45 8.40 -10.72
CA LEU A 181 -5.58 7.51 -10.53
C LEU A 181 -5.64 6.92 -9.11
N LEU A 182 -4.50 6.47 -8.56
CA LEU A 182 -4.42 5.93 -7.20
C LEU A 182 -4.88 6.96 -6.16
N PHE A 183 -4.36 8.20 -6.22
CA PHE A 183 -4.72 9.24 -5.26
C PHE A 183 -6.15 9.75 -5.44
N ASP A 184 -6.66 9.82 -6.67
CA ASP A 184 -8.05 10.20 -6.94
C ASP A 184 -9.02 9.18 -6.34
N LEU A 185 -8.81 7.88 -6.62
CA LEU A 185 -9.62 6.81 -6.04
C LEU A 185 -9.50 6.75 -4.50
N ASN A 186 -8.29 6.96 -3.97
CA ASN A 186 -8.07 6.98 -2.53
C ASN A 186 -8.84 8.11 -1.84
N LYS A 187 -8.83 9.30 -2.43
CA LYS A 187 -9.57 10.47 -1.96
C LYS A 187 -11.08 10.24 -2.01
N ASP A 188 -11.59 9.73 -3.14
CA ASP A 188 -13.01 9.46 -3.33
C ASP A 188 -13.56 8.42 -2.33
N ALA A 189 -12.75 7.40 -2.03
CA ALA A 189 -13.12 6.35 -1.09
C ALA A 189 -12.84 6.72 0.39
N ASN A 190 -12.13 7.82 0.65
CA ASN A 190 -11.62 8.20 1.98
C ASN A 190 -10.86 7.05 2.68
N THR A 191 -10.04 6.34 1.90
CA THR A 191 -9.27 5.17 2.34
C THR A 191 -7.98 5.62 3.02
N THR A 192 -7.57 4.97 4.09
CA THR A 192 -6.23 5.15 4.70
C THR A 192 -5.19 4.52 3.79
N LEU A 193 -4.17 5.28 3.37
CA LEU A 193 -3.14 4.80 2.44
C LEU A 193 -1.80 4.61 3.15
N ILE A 194 -1.22 3.43 3.03
CA ILE A 194 0.20 3.16 3.33
C ILE A 194 0.91 2.89 2.02
N LEU A 195 1.79 3.79 1.65
CA LEU A 195 2.55 3.75 0.41
C LEU A 195 4.01 3.45 0.71
N VAL A 196 4.55 2.37 0.18
CA VAL A 196 5.98 2.10 0.17
C VAL A 196 6.54 2.50 -1.17
N THR A 197 7.55 3.36 -1.18
CA THR A 197 8.22 3.79 -2.41
C THR A 197 9.64 4.30 -2.14
N HIS A 198 10.48 4.29 -3.17
CA HIS A 198 11.76 5.00 -3.20
C HIS A 198 11.65 6.30 -4.01
N ASP A 199 10.51 6.57 -4.63
CA ASP A 199 10.24 7.80 -5.38
C ASP A 199 9.81 8.93 -4.43
N SER A 200 10.61 9.99 -4.38
CA SER A 200 10.38 11.15 -3.50
C SER A 200 9.21 12.02 -3.96
N GLU A 201 8.93 12.10 -5.28
CA GLU A 201 7.80 12.87 -5.80
C GLU A 201 6.48 12.18 -5.43
N LEU A 202 6.41 10.87 -5.63
CA LEU A 202 5.27 10.07 -5.24
C LEU A 202 5.04 10.11 -3.72
N ALA A 203 6.11 9.98 -2.92
CA ALA A 203 6.04 10.11 -1.45
C ALA A 203 5.56 11.49 -1.01
N GLY A 204 5.98 12.56 -1.71
CA GLY A 204 5.56 13.94 -1.46
C GLY A 204 4.07 14.20 -1.63
N ARG A 205 3.33 13.30 -2.28
CA ARG A 205 1.85 13.38 -2.40
C ARG A 205 1.12 12.88 -1.17
N CYS A 206 1.80 12.16 -0.28
CA CYS A 206 1.24 11.71 1.00
C CYS A 206 1.29 12.82 2.05
N GLN A 207 0.37 12.78 3.01
CA GLN A 207 0.28 13.74 4.11
C GLN A 207 1.43 13.64 5.11
N ARG A 208 2.02 12.44 5.26
CA ARG A 208 3.17 12.17 6.13
C ARG A 208 4.18 11.28 5.44
N GLN A 209 5.44 11.46 5.79
CA GLN A 209 6.53 10.62 5.31
C GLN A 209 7.30 10.03 6.50
N LEU A 210 7.51 8.73 6.46
CA LEU A 210 8.33 7.98 7.41
C LEU A 210 9.55 7.45 6.66
N HIS A 211 10.72 7.72 7.18
CA HIS A 211 11.98 7.23 6.61
C HIS A 211 12.42 5.94 7.28
N MET A 212 12.67 4.92 6.48
CA MET A 212 13.13 3.62 6.94
C MET A 212 14.59 3.39 6.55
N GLN A 213 15.43 3.18 7.56
CA GLN A 213 16.87 2.93 7.37
C GLN A 213 17.33 1.83 8.33
N ALA A 214 17.94 0.76 7.80
CA ALA A 214 18.48 -0.35 8.58
C ALA A 214 17.51 -0.92 9.63
N GLY A 215 16.22 -1.03 9.28
CA GLY A 215 15.17 -1.54 10.17
C GLY A 215 14.60 -0.52 11.17
N GLU A 216 15.14 0.69 11.22
CA GLU A 216 14.62 1.79 12.05
C GLU A 216 13.67 2.67 11.26
N LEU A 217 12.61 3.17 11.90
CA LEU A 217 11.63 4.06 11.31
C LEU A 217 11.68 5.43 12.01
N THR A 218 11.87 6.49 11.23
CA THR A 218 11.88 7.88 11.72
C THR A 218 10.89 8.72 10.95
N GLU A 219 10.21 9.65 11.60
CA GLU A 219 9.31 10.58 10.93
C GLU A 219 10.11 11.73 10.33
N LEU A 220 9.95 11.97 9.02
CA LEU A 220 10.51 13.15 8.37
C LEU A 220 9.68 14.35 8.78
N GLN A 221 10.27 15.27 9.54
CA GLN A 221 9.64 16.55 9.83
C GLN A 221 9.57 17.36 8.53
N ASP A 222 8.40 17.88 8.22
CA ASP A 222 8.20 18.80 7.09
C ASP A 222 9.02 20.08 7.36
N ASN A 223 10.18 20.22 6.70
CA ASN A 223 11.00 21.42 6.75
C ASN A 223 10.41 22.58 5.91
N GLY A 224 9.10 22.57 5.76
CA GLY A 224 8.37 23.65 5.12
C GLY A 224 8.11 24.79 6.07
N SER A 225 9.08 25.67 6.36
CA SER A 225 8.89 27.08 6.77
C SER A 225 10.10 27.81 7.37
N ASN A 226 11.35 27.36 7.23
CA ASN A 226 12.47 28.07 7.88
C ASN A 226 13.66 28.47 6.99
N ASN A 227 13.54 28.45 5.66
CA ASN A 227 14.68 28.83 4.81
C ASN A 227 14.61 30.27 4.27
N THR A 228 13.59 31.05 4.59
CA THR A 228 13.49 32.46 4.14
C THR A 228 14.07 33.44 5.15
N GLU A 229 14.09 33.13 6.44
CA GLU A 229 14.62 34.05 7.46
C GLU A 229 16.14 34.00 7.66
N GLN A 230 16.83 32.93 7.22
CA GLN A 230 18.29 32.86 7.35
C GLN A 230 19.06 33.53 6.19
N LEU A 231 18.45 33.70 5.04
CA LEU A 231 19.09 34.41 3.89
C LEU A 231 19.02 35.94 4.04
N GLU A 232 18.05 36.46 4.80
CA GLU A 232 17.94 37.90 5.04
C GLU A 232 18.91 38.42 6.14
N ARG A 233 19.42 37.53 7.01
CA ARG A 233 20.39 37.90 8.06
C ARG A 233 21.85 37.88 7.63
N GLN A 234 22.18 37.40 6.43
CA GLN A 234 23.54 37.40 5.88
C GLN A 234 23.77 38.48 4.80
N ALA A 235 22.76 39.28 4.46
CA ALA A 235 22.83 40.35 3.49
C ALA A 235 22.63 41.76 4.10
N GLY A 236 22.80 41.89 5.44
CA GLY A 236 22.77 43.17 6.15
C GLY A 236 24.10 43.52 6.84
#